data_4fc2243fc9bda027bd17aa9b861f0a23
#
_entry.id   4fc2243fc9bda027bd17aa9b861f0a23
#
_cell.length_a   1.000
_cell.length_b   1.000
_cell.length_c   1.000
_cell.angle_alpha   90.00
_cell.angle_beta   90.00
_cell.angle_gamma   90.00
#
_symmetry.space_group_name_H-M   'P 1'
#
loop_
_entity.id
_entity.type
_entity.pdbx_description
1 polymer ?
#
loop_
_entity_poly.entity_id
_entity_poly.type
_entity_poly.pdbx_seq_one_letter_code
_entity_poly.pdbx_strand_id
1 'polypeptide(L)'
;MRAKGYRLFGFIRIFAFMDRGEIIIYQTADGETRLDVRMENDSVWLTQAQMVELFNSTKQNVSLHINNIFKEGELEREATVKEYLIVRQEGNRSVRRKITVYNLDVIISVGYRVKSQRGTQFRIWANKILKEYL
;
A
#
# COMPACT_ATOMS: atom_id res chain seq x y z
N MET A 1 3.52 -19.23 -0.17
CA MET A 1 3.06 -18.49 -1.27
C MET A 1 4.04 -17.43 -1.74
N ARG A 2 4.18 -17.30 -3.01
CA ARG A 2 5.22 -16.46 -3.55
C ARG A 2 4.65 -15.26 -4.27
N ALA A 3 5.30 -14.15 -4.12
CA ALA A 3 4.86 -12.93 -4.76
C ALA A 3 4.84 -13.09 -6.27
N LYS A 4 3.95 -12.38 -6.90
CA LYS A 4 3.79 -12.40 -8.34
C LYS A 4 4.17 -11.06 -8.95
N GLY A 5 5.28 -10.51 -8.47
CA GLY A 5 5.71 -9.19 -8.91
C GLY A 5 5.99 -9.09 -10.39
N TYR A 6 6.32 -10.20 -11.02
CA TYR A 6 6.61 -10.17 -12.44
C TYR A 6 5.42 -9.69 -13.28
N ARG A 7 4.23 -9.65 -12.71
CA ARG A 7 3.06 -9.20 -13.42
C ARG A 7 3.05 -7.73 -13.71
N LEU A 8 3.82 -6.99 -12.96
CA LEU A 8 3.89 -5.54 -13.13
C LEU A 8 5.24 -5.12 -13.66
N PHE A 9 5.81 -5.97 -14.46
CA PHE A 9 7.06 -5.74 -15.07
C PHE A 9 7.77 -4.49 -14.69
N GLY A 10 8.03 -3.58 -15.55
CA GLY A 10 8.93 -2.48 -15.36
C GLY A 10 8.81 -1.81 -14.01
N PHE A 11 7.60 -1.51 -13.60
CA PHE A 11 7.36 -0.78 -12.37
C PHE A 11 7.68 -1.63 -11.14
N ILE A 12 7.05 -2.78 -11.02
CA ILE A 12 7.20 -3.62 -9.84
C ILE A 12 8.59 -4.22 -9.74
N ARG A 13 9.17 -4.58 -10.87
CA ARG A 13 10.51 -5.09 -10.88
C ARG A 13 11.52 -4.13 -10.31
N ILE A 14 11.45 -2.86 -10.74
CA ILE A 14 12.37 -1.86 -10.22
C ILE A 14 12.15 -1.67 -8.74
N PHE A 15 10.92 -1.60 -8.33
CA PHE A 15 10.54 -1.43 -6.95
C PHE A 15 11.12 -2.55 -6.07
N ALA A 16 10.84 -3.79 -6.44
CA ALA A 16 11.30 -4.94 -5.69
C ALA A 16 12.83 -5.04 -5.68
N PHE A 17 13.45 -4.72 -6.81
CA PHE A 17 14.89 -4.78 -6.89
C PHE A 17 15.55 -3.80 -5.93
N MET A 18 15.01 -2.60 -5.84
CA MET A 18 15.64 -1.54 -5.06
C MET A 18 15.50 -1.75 -3.57
N ASP A 19 14.42 -2.36 -3.09
CA ASP A 19 14.27 -2.53 -1.66
C ASP A 19 13.96 -3.96 -1.24
N ARG A 20 13.93 -4.89 -2.20
CA ARG A 20 13.80 -6.32 -1.93
C ARG A 20 12.50 -6.72 -1.27
N GLY A 21 11.47 -5.90 -1.40
CA GLY A 21 10.16 -6.28 -0.91
C GLY A 21 9.51 -7.28 -1.85
N GLU A 22 8.47 -7.92 -1.37
CA GLU A 22 7.67 -8.86 -2.15
C GLU A 22 6.31 -8.26 -2.43
N ILE A 23 5.72 -8.66 -3.56
CA ILE A 23 4.39 -8.21 -3.94
C ILE A 23 3.43 -9.40 -3.83
N ILE A 24 2.36 -9.19 -3.08
CA ILE A 24 1.33 -10.21 -2.89
C ILE A 24 0.01 -9.63 -3.31
N ILE A 25 -0.77 -10.41 -4.04
CA ILE A 25 -2.04 -9.93 -4.55
C ILE A 25 -3.13 -10.11 -3.51
N TYR A 26 -3.85 -9.04 -3.24
CA TYR A 26 -5.03 -9.07 -2.40
C TYR A 26 -6.26 -8.79 -3.25
N GLN A 27 -7.30 -9.57 -3.05
CA GLN A 27 -8.57 -9.35 -3.73
C GLN A 27 -9.66 -9.28 -2.69
N THR A 28 -10.56 -8.29 -2.83
CA THR A 28 -11.67 -8.16 -1.89
C THR A 28 -12.61 -9.35 -2.01
N ALA A 29 -13.38 -9.60 -0.95
CA ALA A 29 -14.26 -10.76 -0.89
C ALA A 29 -15.29 -10.76 -2.02
N ASP A 30 -15.73 -9.58 -2.45
CA ASP A 30 -16.71 -9.46 -3.53
C ASP A 30 -16.05 -9.56 -4.92
N GLY A 31 -14.73 -9.61 -4.97
CA GLY A 31 -14.00 -9.72 -6.22
C GLY A 31 -13.88 -8.43 -7.01
N GLU A 32 -14.39 -7.33 -6.49
CA GLU A 32 -14.42 -6.08 -7.24
C GLU A 32 -13.09 -5.35 -7.26
N THR A 33 -12.30 -5.48 -6.22
CA THR A 33 -11.05 -4.77 -6.11
C THR A 33 -9.90 -5.73 -5.93
N ARG A 34 -8.83 -5.48 -6.67
CA ARG A 34 -7.64 -6.30 -6.62
C ARG A 34 -6.43 -5.38 -6.52
N LEU A 35 -5.60 -5.62 -5.53
CA LEU A 35 -4.45 -4.77 -5.25
C LEU A 35 -3.18 -5.58 -5.22
N ASP A 36 -2.11 -4.99 -5.72
CA ASP A 36 -0.77 -5.53 -5.55
C ASP A 36 -0.19 -4.90 -4.30
N VAL A 37 -0.10 -5.71 -3.25
CA VAL A 37 0.29 -5.25 -1.93
C VAL A 37 1.77 -5.56 -1.72
N ARG A 38 2.51 -4.55 -1.31
CA ARG A 38 3.91 -4.71 -1.04
C ARG A 38 4.11 -5.19 0.38
N MET A 39 4.93 -6.24 0.55
CA MET A 39 5.26 -6.75 1.88
C MET A 39 6.75 -6.54 2.13
N GLU A 40 7.07 -5.86 3.22
CA GLU A 40 8.42 -5.49 3.54
C GLU A 40 8.52 -5.04 5.00
N ASN A 41 9.65 -5.32 5.65
CA ASN A 41 9.89 -4.86 7.04
C ASN A 41 8.76 -5.26 7.99
N ASP A 42 8.33 -6.51 7.87
CA ASP A 42 7.29 -7.09 8.74
C ASP A 42 5.98 -6.32 8.67
N SER A 43 5.70 -5.70 7.55
CA SER A 43 4.45 -4.98 7.35
C SER A 43 4.01 -5.10 5.90
N VAL A 44 2.80 -4.63 5.62
CA VAL A 44 2.33 -4.47 4.26
C VAL A 44 2.17 -2.99 3.99
N TRP A 45 2.34 -2.61 2.74
CA TRP A 45 2.43 -1.20 2.34
C TRP A 45 1.53 -0.93 1.16
N LEU A 46 0.79 0.17 1.21
CA LEU A 46 -0.06 0.63 0.10
C LEU A 46 0.19 2.10 -0.17
N THR A 47 -0.02 2.49 -1.42
CA THR A 47 -0.06 3.89 -1.78
C THR A 47 -1.40 4.47 -1.38
N GLN A 48 -1.50 5.81 -1.39
CA GLN A 48 -2.77 6.46 -1.14
C GLN A 48 -3.81 6.04 -2.17
N ALA A 49 -3.42 5.96 -3.44
CA ALA A 49 -4.35 5.56 -4.50
C ALA A 49 -4.89 4.15 -4.26
N GLN A 50 -4.05 3.25 -3.78
CA GLN A 50 -4.50 1.91 -3.46
C GLN A 50 -5.49 1.91 -2.29
N MET A 51 -5.28 2.79 -1.31
CA MET A 51 -6.23 2.90 -0.21
C MET A 51 -7.57 3.45 -0.68
N VAL A 52 -7.55 4.38 -1.64
CA VAL A 52 -8.80 4.87 -2.23
C VAL A 52 -9.59 3.71 -2.83
N GLU A 53 -8.92 2.85 -3.57
CA GLU A 53 -9.58 1.68 -4.15
C GLU A 53 -10.02 0.68 -3.09
N LEU A 54 -9.16 0.40 -2.14
CA LEU A 54 -9.45 -0.59 -1.10
C LEU A 54 -10.70 -0.21 -0.32
N PHE A 55 -10.80 1.05 0.07
CA PHE A 55 -11.89 1.50 0.92
C PHE A 55 -13.08 2.07 0.13
N ASN A 56 -12.98 2.04 -1.20
CA ASN A 56 -14.02 2.60 -2.06
C ASN A 56 -14.34 4.03 -1.65
N SER A 57 -13.30 4.82 -1.46
CA SER A 57 -13.41 6.19 -0.99
C SER A 57 -12.93 7.15 -2.06
N THR A 58 -12.58 8.37 -1.67
CA THR A 58 -12.08 9.37 -2.61
C THR A 58 -10.68 9.79 -2.21
N LYS A 59 -9.98 10.38 -3.18
CA LYS A 59 -8.64 10.87 -2.93
C LYS A 59 -8.64 11.92 -1.82
N GLN A 60 -9.60 12.84 -1.86
CA GLN A 60 -9.69 13.89 -0.85
C GLN A 60 -9.94 13.33 0.53
N ASN A 61 -10.84 12.35 0.63
CA ASN A 61 -11.19 11.79 1.91
C ASN A 61 -10.02 11.02 2.52
N VAL A 62 -9.36 10.17 1.73
CA VAL A 62 -8.22 9.41 2.22
C VAL A 62 -7.08 10.36 2.60
N SER A 63 -6.82 11.37 1.76
CA SER A 63 -5.78 12.34 2.04
C SER A 63 -6.02 13.08 3.35
N LEU A 64 -7.27 13.48 3.58
CA LEU A 64 -7.66 14.16 4.81
C LEU A 64 -7.37 13.29 6.04
N HIS A 65 -7.77 12.03 5.97
CA HIS A 65 -7.57 11.13 7.11
C HIS A 65 -6.10 10.84 7.35
N ILE A 66 -5.31 10.65 6.30
CA ILE A 66 -3.88 10.44 6.46
C ILE A 66 -3.24 11.64 7.14
N ASN A 67 -3.57 12.85 6.67
CA ASN A 67 -3.01 14.05 7.25
C ASN A 67 -3.40 14.20 8.71
N ASN A 68 -4.65 13.90 9.05
CA ASN A 68 -5.12 14.04 10.43
C ASN A 68 -4.50 13.01 11.36
N ILE A 69 -4.23 11.80 10.87
CA ILE A 69 -3.57 10.78 11.68
C ILE A 69 -2.23 11.31 12.18
N PHE A 70 -1.44 11.91 11.29
CA PHE A 70 -0.14 12.42 11.68
C PHE A 70 -0.25 13.72 12.48
N LYS A 71 -1.17 14.59 12.09
CA LYS A 71 -1.35 15.86 12.77
C LYS A 71 -1.78 15.68 14.22
N GLU A 72 -2.64 14.70 14.46
CA GLU A 72 -3.15 14.43 15.80
C GLU A 72 -2.18 13.58 16.63
N GLY A 73 -1.11 13.11 16.02
CA GLY A 73 -0.12 12.34 16.74
C GLY A 73 -0.49 10.89 16.97
N GLU A 74 -1.50 10.40 16.27
CA GLU A 74 -1.89 9.00 16.41
C GLU A 74 -0.77 8.07 15.99
N LEU A 75 -0.09 8.41 14.89
CA LEU A 75 1.06 7.66 14.39
C LEU A 75 2.16 8.62 14.01
N GLU A 76 3.39 8.11 14.03
CA GLU A 76 4.54 8.90 13.62
C GLU A 76 4.85 8.64 12.15
N ARG A 77 5.02 9.72 11.40
CA ARG A 77 5.24 9.62 9.98
C ARG A 77 6.50 8.82 9.64
N GLU A 78 7.58 9.06 10.37
CA GLU A 78 8.86 8.43 10.07
C GLU A 78 8.82 6.91 10.19
N ALA A 79 8.00 6.40 11.11
CA ALA A 79 7.92 4.98 11.34
C ALA A 79 6.94 4.27 10.38
N THR A 80 6.10 5.03 9.68
CA THR A 80 4.96 4.46 8.97
C THR A 80 4.89 4.80 7.50
N VAL A 81 5.81 5.63 7.00
CA VAL A 81 5.79 6.10 5.62
C VAL A 81 7.14 5.84 4.98
N LYS A 82 7.14 5.37 3.75
CA LYS A 82 8.36 5.23 2.96
C LYS A 82 8.18 5.89 1.62
N GLU A 83 9.28 6.35 1.04
CA GLU A 83 9.28 6.94 -0.28
C GLU A 83 10.28 6.22 -1.15
N TYR A 84 9.86 5.96 -2.38
CA TYR A 84 10.70 5.30 -3.37
C TYR A 84 10.78 6.16 -4.60
N LEU A 85 11.96 6.13 -5.23
CA LEU A 85 12.17 6.83 -6.48
C LEU A 85 12.21 5.78 -7.57
N ILE A 86 11.33 5.91 -8.56
CA ILE A 86 11.31 5.00 -9.69
C ILE A 86 11.57 5.78 -10.97
N VAL A 87 12.08 5.07 -11.97
CA VAL A 87 12.29 5.63 -13.30
C VAL A 87 11.27 4.96 -14.22
N ARG A 88 10.56 5.77 -14.97
CA ARG A 88 9.47 5.33 -15.80
C ARG A 88 9.60 5.89 -17.18
N GLN A 89 9.28 5.09 -18.18
CA GLN A 89 9.27 5.57 -19.56
C GLN A 89 7.90 6.20 -19.83
N GLU A 90 7.90 7.48 -20.17
CA GLU A 90 6.67 8.18 -20.52
C GLU A 90 6.90 8.81 -21.89
N GLY A 91 6.30 8.21 -22.93
CA GLY A 91 6.58 8.59 -24.29
C GLY A 91 8.01 8.30 -24.63
N ASN A 92 8.73 9.31 -25.10
CA ASN A 92 10.15 9.17 -25.47
C ASN A 92 11.09 9.60 -24.34
N ARG A 93 10.57 9.77 -23.13
CA ARG A 93 11.36 10.32 -22.04
C ARG A 93 11.41 9.36 -20.88
N SER A 94 12.55 9.33 -20.20
CA SER A 94 12.66 8.70 -18.89
C SER A 94 12.34 9.74 -17.83
N VAL A 95 11.39 9.42 -16.95
CA VAL A 95 10.93 10.34 -15.94
C VAL A 95 11.08 9.70 -14.59
N ARG A 96 11.56 10.47 -13.62
CA ARG A 96 11.65 10.01 -12.24
C ARG A 96 10.38 10.36 -11.50
N ARG A 97 9.84 9.39 -10.74
CA ARG A 97 8.64 9.60 -9.95
C ARG A 97 8.88 9.16 -8.53
N LYS A 98 8.39 9.93 -7.59
CA LYS A 98 8.45 9.59 -6.18
C LYS A 98 7.15 8.89 -5.81
N ILE A 99 7.28 7.70 -5.23
CA ILE A 99 6.13 6.91 -4.79
C ILE A 99 6.15 6.89 -3.27
N THR A 100 5.05 7.27 -2.65
CA THR A 100 4.91 7.24 -1.20
C THR A 100 4.01 6.08 -0.82
N VAL A 101 4.45 5.26 0.13
CA VAL A 101 3.66 4.13 0.61
C VAL A 101 3.53 4.22 2.13
N TYR A 102 2.43 3.67 2.62
CA TYR A 102 2.05 3.73 4.02
C TYR A 102 1.90 2.30 4.55
N ASN A 103 2.33 2.08 5.79
CA ASN A 103 2.33 0.74 6.34
C ASN A 103 0.96 0.33 6.87
N LEU A 104 0.89 -0.89 7.41
CA LEU A 104 -0.38 -1.46 7.87
C LEU A 104 -1.04 -0.62 8.95
N ASP A 105 -0.25 0.00 9.84
CA ASP A 105 -0.84 0.83 10.89
C ASP A 105 -1.63 2.00 10.31
N VAL A 106 -1.07 2.66 9.29
CA VAL A 106 -1.79 3.75 8.64
C VAL A 106 -3.01 3.22 7.91
N ILE A 107 -2.86 2.10 7.22
CA ILE A 107 -3.96 1.51 6.47
C ILE A 107 -5.13 1.19 7.41
N ILE A 108 -4.85 0.60 8.56
CA ILE A 108 -5.88 0.27 9.54
C ILE A 108 -6.54 1.53 10.07
N SER A 109 -5.75 2.55 10.40
CA SER A 109 -6.29 3.80 10.91
C SER A 109 -7.19 4.48 9.91
N VAL A 110 -6.77 4.53 8.64
CA VAL A 110 -7.61 5.13 7.60
C VAL A 110 -8.91 4.34 7.46
N GLY A 111 -8.80 3.01 7.40
CA GLY A 111 -9.99 2.17 7.29
C GLY A 111 -10.97 2.39 8.41
N TYR A 112 -10.47 2.57 9.62
CA TYR A 112 -11.30 2.85 10.78
C TYR A 112 -11.99 4.21 10.64
N ARG A 113 -11.26 5.21 10.22
CA ARG A 113 -11.80 6.57 10.08
C ARG A 113 -12.84 6.69 8.98
N VAL A 114 -12.66 5.94 7.89
CA VAL A 114 -13.67 5.94 6.82
C VAL A 114 -14.79 4.93 7.09
N LYS A 115 -14.70 4.21 8.21
CA LYS A 115 -15.73 3.25 8.66
C LYS A 115 -15.98 2.18 7.63
N SER A 116 -14.91 1.65 7.06
CA SER A 116 -14.99 0.66 6.01
C SER A 116 -14.84 -0.75 6.56
N GLN A 117 -15.78 -1.63 6.20
CA GLN A 117 -15.65 -3.04 6.55
C GLN A 117 -14.52 -3.70 5.79
N ARG A 118 -14.16 -3.18 4.63
CA ARG A 118 -13.04 -3.68 3.87
C ARG A 118 -11.73 -3.53 4.64
N GLY A 119 -11.65 -2.53 5.51
CA GLY A 119 -10.49 -2.33 6.35
C GLY A 119 -10.27 -3.51 7.29
N THR A 120 -11.34 -4.01 7.90
CA THR A 120 -11.24 -5.16 8.78
C THR A 120 -10.80 -6.41 8.01
N GLN A 121 -11.39 -6.62 6.85
CA GLN A 121 -11.03 -7.78 6.02
C GLN A 121 -9.57 -7.71 5.58
N PHE A 122 -9.13 -6.53 5.20
CA PHE A 122 -7.74 -6.35 4.79
C PHE A 122 -6.79 -6.62 5.96
N ARG A 123 -7.13 -6.13 7.14
CA ARG A 123 -6.30 -6.33 8.32
C ARG A 123 -6.15 -7.82 8.65
N ILE A 124 -7.27 -8.56 8.58
CA ILE A 124 -7.22 -9.99 8.85
C ILE A 124 -6.32 -10.70 7.86
N TRP A 125 -6.47 -10.38 6.59
CA TRP A 125 -5.63 -10.95 5.54
C TRP A 125 -4.16 -10.60 5.75
N ALA A 126 -3.88 -9.33 6.05
CA ALA A 126 -2.51 -8.88 6.22
C ALA A 126 -1.84 -9.58 7.39
N ASN A 127 -2.54 -9.71 8.50
CA ASN A 127 -1.98 -10.39 9.67
C ASN A 127 -1.67 -11.85 9.35
N LYS A 128 -2.53 -12.50 8.59
CA LYS A 128 -2.30 -13.88 8.20
C LYS A 128 -1.06 -14.01 7.33
N ILE A 129 -0.95 -13.14 6.32
CA ILE A 129 0.20 -13.16 5.43
C ILE A 129 1.49 -12.90 6.17
N LEU A 130 1.49 -11.93 7.06
CA LEU A 130 2.70 -11.58 7.79
C LEU A 130 3.15 -12.73 8.70
N LYS A 131 2.21 -13.44 9.29
CA LYS A 131 2.57 -14.60 10.11
C LYS A 131 3.18 -15.72 9.28
N GLU A 132 2.71 -15.89 8.06
CA GLU A 132 3.24 -16.94 7.19
C GLU A 132 4.66 -16.65 6.73
N TYR A 133 5.03 -15.39 6.70
CA TYR A 133 6.35 -14.99 6.21
C TYR A 133 7.35 -14.67 7.33
N LEU A 134 6.95 -14.82 8.55
CA LEU A 134 7.86 -14.64 9.69
C LEU A 134 8.54 -15.99 10.13
#